data_6865a5960562997714b371e776d0c70d
#
_entry.id   6865a5960562997714b371e776d0c70d
#
_cell.length_a   1.000
_cell.length_b   1.000
_cell.length_c   1.000
_cell.angle_alpha   90.00
_cell.angle_beta   90.00
_cell.angle_gamma   90.00
#
_symmetry.space_group_name_H-M   'P 1'
#
loop_
_entity.id
_entity.type
_entity.pdbx_description
1 polymer ?
#
loop_
_entity_poly.entity_id
_entity_poly.type
_entity_poly.pdbx_seq_one_letter_code
_entity_poly.pdbx_strand_id
1 'polypeptide(L)'
;MNVAEAVGAALAALGVRAAFGVVGSGNFHVTNALVEHGVRYVAARHEGGAATMADAYARMSGTVAVLTVHQGPGLTNALTGVTEAAKSRTPLLVLAPEVTSPTSNFRIDQTALAEAVGAHCARVGSAATVVDDTVMAFLAALLGRRTVVLNLPLDVQAETLPDEAAEAVRELLAGRGAHRDVASRVPAAWGLTFPVEAGDDEESRGIPVEPSDELTRFARMLAEAERPVFVAGRGARGARRELEALGERVGALFATSAVAKGHFHGSPWDLDVSGGFATPLAAELIRGADLVVGWGCSFTMWTTRHGALIGPETRVVQVDLDPDGLGVHREIGLGVVGDVRETARAVAALLGEGEPAAEGETGTRGYRAPEIAERIAREGRWRDVPYEDLSAGGRIDPRTLTIGLDDLLPQERLVAVDSGNFMGYPSMFLTIPDGGAFCFTQAYQSIGLGLATAIGAAVARPDRLAVAALGDGGALMGVAELETVVRLGLPMVVVVYDDEGYGAEVHHFGPHGFPLGAVTFPPADIAGIARGFGFEAVTVRREEDLSGVAEWLKGPRDRPLLVHAKVTADRPSWWLEEAFRGH
;
A
#
# COMPACT_ATOMS: atom_id res chain seq x y z
N MET A 1 35.10 11.53 -8.81
CA MET A 1 33.69 11.11 -8.74
C MET A 1 33.08 11.24 -10.13
N ASN A 2 32.41 10.21 -10.61
CA ASN A 2 31.65 10.26 -11.85
C ASN A 2 30.15 10.54 -11.56
N VAL A 3 29.34 10.71 -12.62
CA VAL A 3 27.90 11.03 -12.49
C VAL A 3 27.14 9.93 -11.75
N ALA A 4 27.39 8.64 -12.05
CA ALA A 4 26.68 7.54 -11.37
C ALA A 4 26.98 7.51 -9.84
N GLU A 5 28.24 7.79 -9.46
CA GLU A 5 28.65 7.92 -8.06
C GLU A 5 27.96 9.12 -7.38
N ALA A 6 27.83 10.24 -8.10
CA ALA A 6 27.17 11.44 -7.58
C ALA A 6 25.67 11.22 -7.33
N VAL A 7 24.97 10.52 -8.23
CA VAL A 7 23.55 10.16 -8.05
C VAL A 7 23.37 9.33 -6.78
N GLY A 8 24.20 8.29 -6.59
CA GLY A 8 24.13 7.43 -5.41
C GLY A 8 24.41 8.19 -4.12
N ALA A 9 25.45 9.03 -4.09
CA ALA A 9 25.81 9.88 -2.97
C ALA A 9 24.71 10.89 -2.60
N ALA A 10 24.17 11.59 -3.62
CA ALA A 10 23.10 12.56 -3.43
C ALA A 10 21.84 11.93 -2.85
N LEU A 11 21.39 10.77 -3.36
CA LEU A 11 20.21 10.08 -2.86
C LEU A 11 20.40 9.59 -1.41
N ALA A 12 21.57 9.10 -1.05
CA ALA A 12 21.90 8.75 0.32
C ALA A 12 21.84 9.96 1.26
N ALA A 13 22.40 11.10 0.83
CA ALA A 13 22.36 12.37 1.56
C ALA A 13 20.93 12.91 1.72
N LEU A 14 20.06 12.70 0.73
CA LEU A 14 18.63 13.06 0.76
C LEU A 14 17.79 12.14 1.66
N GLY A 15 18.42 11.13 2.28
CA GLY A 15 17.74 10.28 3.26
C GLY A 15 17.16 8.98 2.71
N VAL A 16 17.50 8.57 1.47
CA VAL A 16 17.19 7.23 0.99
C VAL A 16 17.87 6.20 1.90
N ARG A 17 17.09 5.22 2.39
CA ARG A 17 17.57 4.17 3.30
C ARG A 17 17.60 2.79 2.69
N ALA A 18 16.78 2.54 1.66
CA ALA A 18 16.71 1.25 0.98
C ALA A 18 16.60 1.41 -0.54
N ALA A 19 17.30 0.54 -1.24
CA ALA A 19 17.23 0.39 -2.69
C ALA A 19 17.01 -1.08 -3.05
N PHE A 20 16.27 -1.32 -4.11
CA PHE A 20 15.89 -2.65 -4.58
C PHE A 20 16.27 -2.78 -6.05
N GLY A 21 16.57 -3.98 -6.52
CA GLY A 21 16.89 -4.12 -7.94
C GLY A 21 17.49 -5.45 -8.33
N VAL A 22 17.75 -5.58 -9.61
CA VAL A 22 18.60 -6.60 -10.22
C VAL A 22 19.78 -5.87 -10.90
N VAL A 23 20.99 -6.22 -10.52
CA VAL A 23 22.19 -5.53 -10.99
C VAL A 23 22.64 -6.08 -12.34
N GLY A 24 22.81 -5.20 -13.30
CA GLY A 24 23.51 -5.43 -14.57
C GLY A 24 24.58 -4.37 -14.79
N SER A 25 25.24 -4.38 -15.93
CA SER A 25 26.35 -3.46 -16.21
C SER A 25 25.94 -1.98 -16.17
N GLY A 26 24.71 -1.65 -16.57
CA GLY A 26 24.26 -0.26 -16.65
C GLY A 26 23.98 0.41 -15.32
N ASN A 27 23.50 -0.33 -14.31
CA ASN A 27 23.20 0.19 -12.98
C ASN A 27 24.25 -0.19 -11.92
N PHE A 28 25.33 -0.85 -12.31
CA PHE A 28 26.36 -1.35 -11.38
C PHE A 28 26.99 -0.23 -10.56
N HIS A 29 27.44 0.85 -11.21
CA HIS A 29 28.12 1.95 -10.53
C HIS A 29 27.21 2.72 -9.58
N VAL A 30 26.00 3.09 -10.03
CA VAL A 30 25.05 3.81 -9.17
C VAL A 30 24.57 2.95 -7.99
N THR A 31 24.41 1.64 -8.19
CA THR A 31 24.05 0.71 -7.11
C THR A 31 25.17 0.61 -6.06
N ASN A 32 26.45 0.49 -6.50
CA ASN A 32 27.57 0.48 -5.58
C ASN A 32 27.70 1.79 -4.81
N ALA A 33 27.50 2.93 -5.47
CA ALA A 33 27.55 4.23 -4.82
C ALA A 33 26.46 4.37 -3.72
N LEU A 34 25.25 3.87 -3.94
CA LEU A 34 24.21 3.80 -2.91
C LEU A 34 24.70 2.98 -1.70
N VAL A 35 25.28 1.80 -1.94
CA VAL A 35 25.79 0.91 -0.87
C VAL A 35 26.94 1.54 -0.11
N GLU A 36 27.91 2.16 -0.80
CA GLU A 36 29.05 2.84 -0.20
C GLU A 36 28.63 3.99 0.73
N HIS A 37 27.50 4.63 0.44
CA HIS A 37 26.92 5.69 1.26
C HIS A 37 25.88 5.19 2.27
N GLY A 38 25.83 3.86 2.54
CA GLY A 38 25.06 3.27 3.63
C GLY A 38 23.58 2.97 3.29
N VAL A 39 23.17 3.04 2.03
CA VAL A 39 21.84 2.60 1.61
C VAL A 39 21.79 1.08 1.60
N ARG A 40 20.80 0.49 2.28
CA ARG A 40 20.58 -0.95 2.28
C ARG A 40 20.12 -1.40 0.89
N TYR A 41 20.92 -2.18 0.19
CA TYR A 41 20.54 -2.74 -1.10
C TYR A 41 19.93 -4.14 -0.95
N VAL A 42 18.75 -4.33 -1.51
CA VAL A 42 18.03 -5.61 -1.57
C VAL A 42 18.05 -6.11 -3.01
N ALA A 43 18.93 -7.07 -3.29
CA ALA A 43 18.96 -7.74 -4.57
C ALA A 43 17.75 -8.69 -4.68
N ALA A 44 16.90 -8.48 -5.67
CA ALA A 44 15.80 -9.37 -6.03
C ALA A 44 16.25 -10.42 -7.07
N ARG A 45 15.39 -11.35 -7.39
CA ARG A 45 15.62 -12.35 -8.44
C ARG A 45 14.99 -11.97 -9.78
N HIS A 46 14.06 -11.01 -9.73
CA HIS A 46 13.41 -10.46 -10.92
C HIS A 46 13.08 -8.99 -10.70
N GLU A 47 13.18 -8.15 -11.72
CA GLU A 47 12.95 -6.70 -11.61
C GLU A 47 11.50 -6.36 -11.26
N GLY A 48 10.53 -7.17 -11.68
CA GLY A 48 9.13 -7.05 -11.25
C GLY A 48 8.97 -7.23 -9.74
N GLY A 49 9.68 -8.21 -9.17
CA GLY A 49 9.78 -8.41 -7.72
C GLY A 49 10.46 -7.22 -7.04
N ALA A 50 11.58 -6.73 -7.58
CA ALA A 50 12.29 -5.57 -7.05
C ALA A 50 11.41 -4.30 -7.02
N ALA A 51 10.68 -4.02 -8.11
CA ALA A 51 9.78 -2.88 -8.20
C ALA A 51 8.66 -2.96 -7.15
N THR A 52 8.08 -4.15 -6.98
CA THR A 52 7.03 -4.40 -5.98
C THR A 52 7.55 -4.31 -4.55
N MET A 53 8.78 -4.81 -4.28
CA MET A 53 9.44 -4.64 -2.97
C MET A 53 9.66 -3.16 -2.65
N ALA A 54 10.13 -2.37 -3.63
CA ALA A 54 10.37 -0.95 -3.48
C ALA A 54 9.06 -0.18 -3.22
N ASP A 55 7.99 -0.49 -3.96
CA ASP A 55 6.65 0.05 -3.76
C ASP A 55 6.13 -0.24 -2.34
N ALA A 56 6.18 -1.51 -1.92
CA ALA A 56 5.75 -1.92 -0.59
C ALA A 56 6.57 -1.27 0.52
N TYR A 57 7.90 -1.19 0.35
CA TYR A 57 8.78 -0.49 1.29
C TYR A 57 8.38 0.98 1.46
N ALA A 58 8.20 1.70 0.35
CA ALA A 58 7.81 3.11 0.41
C ALA A 58 6.45 3.30 1.09
N ARG A 59 5.47 2.44 0.80
CA ARG A 59 4.15 2.47 1.47
C ARG A 59 4.24 2.25 2.97
N MET A 60 5.13 1.36 3.42
CA MET A 60 5.20 0.97 4.83
C MET A 60 6.13 1.84 5.65
N SER A 61 7.20 2.39 5.06
CA SER A 61 8.14 3.29 5.72
C SER A 61 7.69 4.76 5.67
N GLY A 62 6.85 5.14 4.70
CA GLY A 62 6.49 6.54 4.45
C GLY A 62 7.60 7.37 3.80
N THR A 63 8.68 6.73 3.31
CA THR A 63 9.84 7.38 2.70
C THR A 63 9.96 7.04 1.22
N VAL A 64 10.81 7.78 0.49
CA VAL A 64 11.12 7.43 -0.90
C VAL A 64 11.95 6.14 -0.94
N ALA A 65 11.49 5.15 -1.69
CA ALA A 65 12.28 3.98 -2.06
C ALA A 65 12.98 4.19 -3.39
N VAL A 66 14.10 3.50 -3.60
CA VAL A 66 14.82 3.47 -4.87
C VAL A 66 14.72 2.10 -5.51
N LEU A 67 14.36 2.06 -6.78
CA LEU A 67 14.49 0.88 -7.64
C LEU A 67 15.66 1.12 -8.59
N THR A 68 16.59 0.16 -8.73
CA THR A 68 17.62 0.20 -9.78
C THR A 68 17.39 -0.94 -10.77
N VAL A 69 17.44 -0.65 -12.05
CA VAL A 69 17.23 -1.62 -13.13
C VAL A 69 18.36 -1.55 -14.16
N HIS A 70 18.59 -2.67 -14.85
CA HIS A 70 19.46 -2.67 -16.01
C HIS A 70 18.81 -1.96 -17.21
N GLN A 71 19.60 -1.38 -18.10
CA GLN A 71 19.09 -0.70 -19.30
C GLN A 71 18.25 -1.63 -20.20
N GLY A 72 17.20 -1.10 -20.77
CA GLY A 72 16.30 -1.83 -21.67
C GLY A 72 15.48 -2.89 -20.93
N PRO A 73 15.85 -4.20 -20.98
CA PRO A 73 15.02 -5.29 -20.43
C PRO A 73 14.78 -5.18 -18.93
N GLY A 74 15.69 -4.59 -18.16
CA GLY A 74 15.46 -4.40 -16.73
C GLY A 74 14.28 -3.47 -16.44
N LEU A 75 14.13 -2.38 -17.19
CA LEU A 75 12.99 -1.49 -17.07
C LEU A 75 11.69 -2.17 -17.53
N THR A 76 11.70 -2.86 -18.67
CA THR A 76 10.49 -3.54 -19.17
C THR A 76 10.02 -4.66 -18.24
N ASN A 77 10.94 -5.42 -17.63
CA ASN A 77 10.60 -6.41 -16.61
C ASN A 77 9.98 -5.80 -15.34
N ALA A 78 10.34 -4.56 -15.01
CA ALA A 78 9.86 -3.86 -13.82
C ALA A 78 8.47 -3.21 -14.02
N LEU A 79 7.97 -3.08 -15.26
CA LEU A 79 6.82 -2.23 -15.58
C LEU A 79 5.55 -2.55 -14.79
N THR A 80 5.23 -3.82 -14.53
CA THR A 80 4.05 -4.17 -13.73
C THR A 80 4.13 -3.57 -12.32
N GLY A 81 5.26 -3.71 -11.63
CA GLY A 81 5.45 -3.13 -10.30
C GLY A 81 5.54 -1.59 -10.34
N VAL A 82 6.14 -1.01 -11.37
CA VAL A 82 6.18 0.44 -11.59
C VAL A 82 4.76 0.99 -11.84
N THR A 83 3.93 0.27 -12.61
CA THR A 83 2.53 0.64 -12.85
C THR A 83 1.70 0.61 -11.56
N GLU A 84 1.87 -0.44 -10.74
CA GLU A 84 1.21 -0.54 -9.43
C GLU A 84 1.60 0.65 -8.54
N ALA A 85 2.90 0.98 -8.47
CA ALA A 85 3.40 2.10 -7.70
C ALA A 85 2.85 3.45 -8.21
N ALA A 86 2.83 3.67 -9.52
CA ALA A 86 2.33 4.90 -10.14
C ALA A 86 0.82 5.09 -9.87
N LYS A 87 0.01 4.05 -10.10
CA LYS A 87 -1.43 4.08 -9.80
C LYS A 87 -1.74 4.28 -8.31
N SER A 88 -0.84 3.84 -7.45
CA SER A 88 -0.93 4.03 -6.00
C SER A 88 -0.36 5.35 -5.51
N ARG A 89 0.17 6.20 -6.38
CA ARG A 89 0.85 7.44 -5.98
C ARG A 89 1.92 7.19 -4.92
N THR A 90 2.72 6.16 -5.15
CA THR A 90 3.81 5.78 -4.24
C THR A 90 5.05 6.62 -4.52
N PRO A 91 5.71 7.20 -3.51
CA PRO A 91 6.98 7.90 -3.66
C PRO A 91 8.10 6.91 -3.98
N LEU A 92 8.25 6.58 -5.25
CA LEU A 92 9.24 5.63 -5.78
C LEU A 92 10.12 6.33 -6.82
N LEU A 93 11.44 6.20 -6.68
CA LEU A 93 12.42 6.68 -7.66
C LEU A 93 13.06 5.48 -8.36
N VAL A 94 12.85 5.37 -9.67
CA VAL A 94 13.42 4.34 -10.53
C VAL A 94 14.65 4.87 -11.23
N LEU A 95 15.83 4.34 -10.93
CA LEU A 95 17.08 4.66 -11.62
C LEU A 95 17.20 3.74 -12.84
N ALA A 96 16.96 4.31 -14.02
CA ALA A 96 16.90 3.59 -15.29
C ALA A 96 18.05 4.03 -16.21
N PRO A 97 19.15 3.27 -16.31
CA PRO A 97 20.18 3.52 -17.31
C PRO A 97 19.59 3.59 -18.72
N GLU A 98 19.98 4.60 -19.47
CA GLU A 98 19.46 4.86 -20.81
C GLU A 98 20.54 4.69 -21.87
N VAL A 99 20.23 3.90 -22.90
CA VAL A 99 21.10 3.76 -24.07
C VAL A 99 20.73 4.81 -25.09
N THR A 100 21.69 5.68 -25.41
CA THR A 100 21.52 6.78 -26.37
C THR A 100 21.84 6.37 -27.81
N SER A 101 22.68 5.34 -28.01
CA SER A 101 23.04 4.85 -29.35
C SER A 101 21.82 4.25 -30.07
N PRO A 102 21.48 4.76 -31.30
CA PRO A 102 20.32 4.27 -32.04
C PRO A 102 20.47 2.85 -32.56
N THR A 103 21.68 2.30 -32.58
CA THR A 103 21.99 0.96 -33.10
C THR A 103 22.08 -0.11 -32.00
N SER A 104 21.96 0.28 -30.75
CA SER A 104 22.02 -0.68 -29.62
C SER A 104 20.73 -1.51 -29.48
N ASN A 105 20.91 -2.80 -29.24
CA ASN A 105 19.80 -3.73 -28.96
C ASN A 105 19.05 -3.39 -27.68
N PHE A 106 19.65 -2.64 -26.76
CA PHE A 106 19.04 -2.24 -25.49
C PHE A 106 18.24 -0.95 -25.60
N ARG A 107 18.28 -0.27 -26.77
CA ARG A 107 17.59 1.02 -26.91
C ARG A 107 16.10 0.85 -27.02
N ILE A 108 15.39 1.50 -26.12
CA ILE A 108 13.93 1.66 -26.12
C ILE A 108 13.61 3.12 -25.78
N ASP A 109 12.40 3.56 -26.05
CA ASP A 109 11.89 4.84 -25.56
C ASP A 109 11.40 4.70 -24.12
N GLN A 110 12.32 4.94 -23.16
CA GLN A 110 12.02 4.82 -21.72
C GLN A 110 11.08 5.92 -21.24
N THR A 111 11.11 7.10 -21.86
CA THR A 111 10.22 8.22 -21.54
C THR A 111 8.77 7.86 -21.87
N ALA A 112 8.52 7.42 -23.10
CA ALA A 112 7.19 7.00 -23.53
C ALA A 112 6.65 5.82 -22.69
N LEU A 113 7.51 4.86 -22.31
CA LEU A 113 7.12 3.76 -21.43
C LEU A 113 6.73 4.23 -20.02
N ALA A 114 7.51 5.13 -19.42
CA ALA A 114 7.23 5.68 -18.10
C ALA A 114 5.89 6.44 -18.09
N GLU A 115 5.67 7.30 -19.08
CA GLU A 115 4.43 8.07 -19.25
C GLU A 115 3.21 7.17 -19.49
N ALA A 116 3.35 6.13 -20.29
CA ALA A 116 2.28 5.19 -20.61
C ALA A 116 1.76 4.44 -19.37
N VAL A 117 2.62 4.21 -18.36
CA VAL A 117 2.21 3.57 -17.09
C VAL A 117 1.86 4.58 -15.99
N GLY A 118 1.83 5.87 -16.30
CA GLY A 118 1.49 6.94 -15.35
C GLY A 118 2.62 7.36 -14.41
N ALA A 119 3.85 6.92 -14.69
CA ALA A 119 5.03 7.39 -13.99
C ALA A 119 5.53 8.73 -14.57
N HIS A 120 6.05 9.59 -13.72
CA HIS A 120 6.72 10.81 -14.16
C HIS A 120 8.12 10.48 -14.69
N CYS A 121 8.52 11.11 -15.80
CA CYS A 121 9.84 10.91 -16.37
C CYS A 121 10.77 12.10 -16.10
N ALA A 122 11.97 11.82 -15.61
CA ALA A 122 13.07 12.77 -15.45
C ALA A 122 14.33 12.21 -16.12
N ARG A 123 15.34 13.05 -16.31
CA ARG A 123 16.58 12.64 -16.98
C ARG A 123 17.77 13.44 -16.47
N VAL A 124 18.88 12.78 -16.20
CA VAL A 124 20.16 13.46 -15.94
C VAL A 124 20.69 14.03 -17.25
N GLY A 125 20.79 15.35 -17.32
CA GLY A 125 21.19 16.07 -18.54
C GLY A 125 22.68 16.03 -18.81
N SER A 126 23.51 16.19 -17.76
CA SER A 126 24.97 16.28 -17.86
C SER A 126 25.66 16.10 -16.51
N ALA A 127 26.98 15.96 -16.51
CA ALA A 127 27.78 15.97 -15.28
C ALA A 127 27.68 17.28 -14.49
N ALA A 128 27.37 18.40 -15.12
CA ALA A 128 27.21 19.69 -14.45
C ALA A 128 25.86 19.82 -13.75
N THR A 129 24.80 19.15 -14.23
CA THR A 129 23.43 19.28 -13.70
C THR A 129 23.02 18.09 -12.83
N VAL A 130 23.87 17.06 -12.69
CA VAL A 130 23.51 15.78 -12.04
C VAL A 130 22.92 15.93 -10.64
N VAL A 131 23.44 16.85 -9.83
CA VAL A 131 22.96 17.06 -8.46
C VAL A 131 21.55 17.64 -8.49
N ASP A 132 21.35 18.71 -9.25
CA ASP A 132 20.04 19.36 -9.39
C ASP A 132 19.01 18.39 -9.97
N ASP A 133 19.34 17.67 -11.06
CA ASP A 133 18.45 16.71 -11.71
C ASP A 133 18.03 15.59 -10.74
N THR A 134 18.99 15.08 -9.94
CA THR A 134 18.73 14.03 -8.94
C THR A 134 17.86 14.53 -7.80
N VAL A 135 18.16 15.70 -7.26
CA VAL A 135 17.39 16.33 -6.17
C VAL A 135 15.97 16.61 -6.65
N MET A 136 15.81 17.16 -7.84
CA MET A 136 14.49 17.45 -8.41
C MET A 136 13.66 16.19 -8.63
N ALA A 137 14.25 15.10 -9.12
CA ALA A 137 13.58 13.82 -9.28
C ALA A 137 13.15 13.23 -7.92
N PHE A 138 14.03 13.32 -6.91
CA PHE A 138 13.71 12.89 -5.54
C PHE A 138 12.57 13.70 -4.93
N LEU A 139 12.58 15.02 -5.06
CA LEU A 139 11.52 15.89 -4.54
C LEU A 139 10.19 15.67 -5.27
N ALA A 140 10.22 15.44 -6.59
CA ALA A 140 9.04 15.08 -7.35
C ALA A 140 8.41 13.77 -6.83
N ALA A 141 9.24 12.78 -6.47
CA ALA A 141 8.75 11.55 -5.88
C ALA A 141 8.19 11.77 -4.47
N LEU A 142 8.90 12.48 -3.61
CA LEU A 142 8.56 12.68 -2.21
C LEU A 142 7.31 13.57 -2.05
N LEU A 143 7.38 14.79 -2.54
CA LEU A 143 6.36 15.82 -2.33
C LEU A 143 5.18 15.64 -3.29
N GLY A 144 5.45 15.26 -4.53
CA GLY A 144 4.42 14.94 -5.50
C GLY A 144 3.73 13.61 -5.24
N ARG A 145 4.23 12.80 -4.30
CA ARG A 145 3.76 11.42 -4.07
C ARG A 145 3.61 10.67 -5.38
N ARG A 146 4.69 10.65 -6.16
CA ARG A 146 4.70 10.10 -7.52
C ARG A 146 5.77 9.04 -7.67
N THR A 147 5.53 8.13 -8.59
CA THR A 147 6.59 7.27 -9.12
C THR A 147 7.33 8.04 -10.20
N VAL A 148 8.64 8.18 -10.05
CA VAL A 148 9.51 8.91 -10.98
C VAL A 148 10.51 7.96 -11.60
N VAL A 149 10.60 7.91 -12.91
CA VAL A 149 11.67 7.23 -13.66
C VAL A 149 12.74 8.26 -14.00
N LEU A 150 13.89 8.15 -13.35
CA LEU A 150 15.07 8.97 -13.64
C LEU A 150 15.96 8.25 -14.66
N ASN A 151 15.93 8.70 -15.89
CA ASN A 151 16.79 8.20 -16.95
C ASN A 151 18.24 8.64 -16.74
N LEU A 152 19.16 7.68 -16.78
CA LEU A 152 20.59 7.87 -16.60
C LEU A 152 21.32 7.49 -17.90
N PRO A 153 21.57 8.43 -18.82
CA PRO A 153 22.28 8.11 -20.07
C PRO A 153 23.66 7.51 -19.80
N LEU A 154 23.97 6.37 -20.42
CA LEU A 154 25.21 5.62 -20.15
C LEU A 154 26.49 6.42 -20.47
N ASP A 155 26.46 7.26 -21.51
CA ASP A 155 27.53 8.18 -21.86
C ASP A 155 27.75 9.24 -20.77
N VAL A 156 26.67 9.84 -20.26
CA VAL A 156 26.72 10.82 -19.17
C VAL A 156 27.14 10.19 -17.84
N GLN A 157 26.69 8.98 -17.51
CA GLN A 157 27.03 8.30 -16.25
C GLN A 157 28.54 8.17 -16.01
N ALA A 158 29.31 8.00 -17.11
CA ALA A 158 30.77 7.81 -17.05
C ALA A 158 31.54 9.14 -16.96
N GLU A 159 30.89 10.28 -17.18
CA GLU A 159 31.56 11.59 -17.15
C GLU A 159 32.07 11.93 -15.75
N THR A 160 33.25 12.53 -15.68
CA THR A 160 33.79 13.07 -14.43
C THR A 160 33.10 14.39 -14.10
N LEU A 161 32.75 14.58 -12.84
CA LEU A 161 32.11 15.83 -12.40
C LEU A 161 33.05 17.02 -12.52
N PRO A 162 32.56 18.20 -12.95
CA PRO A 162 33.23 19.46 -12.73
C PRO A 162 33.33 19.77 -11.23
N ASP A 163 34.32 20.58 -10.85
CA ASP A 163 34.62 20.92 -9.45
C ASP A 163 33.40 21.47 -8.69
N GLU A 164 32.59 22.29 -9.33
CA GLU A 164 31.38 22.87 -8.76
C GLU A 164 30.33 21.80 -8.41
N ALA A 165 30.06 20.85 -9.30
CA ALA A 165 29.14 19.74 -9.04
C ALA A 165 29.68 18.77 -7.96
N ALA A 166 30.99 18.52 -7.96
CA ALA A 166 31.63 17.73 -6.92
C ALA A 166 31.55 18.39 -5.54
N GLU A 167 31.65 19.74 -5.46
CA GLU A 167 31.44 20.47 -4.22
C GLU A 167 29.99 20.39 -3.75
N ALA A 168 29.02 20.55 -4.67
CA ALA A 168 27.60 20.40 -4.34
C ALA A 168 27.28 19.04 -3.72
N VAL A 169 27.86 17.94 -4.22
CA VAL A 169 27.72 16.61 -3.57
C VAL A 169 28.33 16.59 -2.18
N ARG A 170 29.51 17.19 -1.97
CA ARG A 170 30.13 17.26 -0.64
C ARG A 170 29.31 18.08 0.36
N GLU A 171 28.71 19.16 -0.09
CA GLU A 171 27.80 19.97 0.74
C GLU A 171 26.55 19.20 1.16
N LEU A 172 25.94 18.45 0.21
CA LEU A 172 24.81 17.56 0.51
C LEU A 172 25.19 16.51 1.57
N LEU A 173 26.31 15.83 1.37
CA LEU A 173 26.80 14.80 2.32
C LEU A 173 27.14 15.39 3.68
N ALA A 174 27.58 16.64 3.75
CA ALA A 174 27.86 17.34 4.99
C ALA A 174 26.59 17.87 5.70
N GLY A 175 25.41 17.66 5.14
CA GLY A 175 24.13 18.16 5.66
C GLY A 175 23.99 19.70 5.55
N ARG A 176 24.85 20.34 4.74
CA ARG A 176 24.85 21.78 4.52
C ARG A 176 24.09 22.10 3.23
N GLY A 177 23.01 22.87 3.31
CA GLY A 177 22.35 23.49 2.15
C GLY A 177 21.20 22.71 1.51
N ALA A 178 20.98 21.42 1.82
CA ALA A 178 20.16 20.55 1.00
C ALA A 178 18.63 20.78 1.05
N HIS A 179 18.07 21.35 2.11
CA HIS A 179 16.60 21.37 2.26
C HIS A 179 15.95 22.75 2.09
N ARG A 180 16.63 23.84 2.45
CA ARG A 180 16.03 25.19 2.42
C ARG A 180 16.07 25.86 1.05
N ASP A 181 17.16 25.67 0.30
CA ASP A 181 17.34 26.35 -0.99
C ASP A 181 16.69 25.58 -2.16
N VAL A 182 16.60 24.24 -2.07
CA VAL A 182 16.01 23.39 -3.11
C VAL A 182 14.49 23.55 -3.16
N ALA A 183 13.84 23.77 -2.01
CA ALA A 183 12.41 24.04 -1.96
C ALA A 183 12.01 25.28 -2.77
N SER A 184 12.86 26.30 -2.80
CA SER A 184 12.62 27.52 -3.60
C SER A 184 12.82 27.33 -5.11
N ARG A 185 13.48 26.25 -5.52
CA ARG A 185 13.78 25.93 -6.93
C ARG A 185 12.75 25.05 -7.61
N VAL A 186 11.79 24.49 -6.85
CA VAL A 186 10.73 23.66 -7.44
C VAL A 186 9.80 24.54 -8.28
N PRO A 187 9.58 24.21 -9.55
CA PRO A 187 8.70 24.99 -10.39
C PRO A 187 7.28 25.03 -9.81
N ALA A 188 6.70 26.23 -9.71
CA ALA A 188 5.32 26.42 -9.27
C ALA A 188 4.30 25.61 -10.12
N ALA A 189 4.67 25.30 -11.36
CA ALA A 189 3.90 24.44 -12.28
C ALA A 189 3.70 23.00 -11.78
N TRP A 190 4.47 22.55 -10.76
CA TRP A 190 4.31 21.21 -10.19
C TRP A 190 3.26 21.16 -9.07
N GLY A 191 2.71 22.30 -8.67
CA GLY A 191 1.67 22.37 -7.63
C GLY A 191 2.11 21.83 -6.26
N LEU A 192 3.44 21.80 -6.01
CA LEU A 192 3.99 21.29 -4.76
C LEU A 192 4.05 22.40 -3.72
N THR A 193 3.30 22.24 -2.64
CA THR A 193 3.42 23.06 -1.45
C THR A 193 4.43 22.42 -0.50
N PHE A 194 5.43 23.19 -0.07
CA PHE A 194 6.44 22.72 0.87
C PHE A 194 5.95 22.89 2.29
N PRO A 195 6.10 21.88 3.17
CA PRO A 195 5.98 22.11 4.60
C PRO A 195 7.14 23.03 5.03
N VAL A 196 6.84 24.17 5.55
CA VAL A 196 7.81 25.04 6.21
C VAL A 196 8.19 24.37 7.52
N GLU A 197 9.46 23.96 7.63
CA GLU A 197 10.12 23.40 8.81
C GLU A 197 9.61 22.01 9.28
N ALA A 198 10.31 20.97 8.88
CA ALA A 198 10.27 19.70 9.57
C ALA A 198 11.05 19.82 10.89
N GLY A 199 10.35 20.02 11.99
CA GLY A 199 10.88 19.71 13.31
C GLY A 199 11.05 18.18 13.43
N ASP A 200 11.99 17.74 14.27
CA ASP A 200 12.31 16.32 14.49
C ASP A 200 11.16 15.54 15.15
N ASP A 201 10.06 16.19 15.52
CA ASP A 201 8.90 15.58 16.16
C ASP A 201 7.85 15.19 15.14
N GLU A 202 7.38 13.95 15.21
CA GLU A 202 6.31 13.39 14.38
C GLU A 202 4.99 14.20 14.46
N GLU A 203 4.84 15.01 15.49
CA GLU A 203 3.69 15.92 15.72
C GLU A 203 3.68 17.18 14.84
N SER A 204 4.81 17.58 14.22
CA SER A 204 4.94 18.87 13.52
C SER A 204 4.91 18.81 11.99
N ARG A 205 4.46 17.70 11.38
CA ARG A 205 4.51 17.47 9.91
C ARG A 205 3.22 17.79 9.17
N GLY A 206 2.38 18.69 9.65
CA GLY A 206 1.17 19.12 8.95
C GLY A 206 1.40 20.34 8.06
N ILE A 207 0.80 20.36 6.86
CA ILE A 207 0.70 21.58 6.05
C ILE A 207 -0.47 22.39 6.63
N PRO A 208 -0.24 23.61 7.17
CA PRO A 208 -1.32 24.42 7.71
C PRO A 208 -2.43 24.61 6.67
N VAL A 209 -3.67 24.45 7.08
CA VAL A 209 -4.83 24.68 6.24
C VAL A 209 -5.39 26.06 6.60
N GLU A 210 -5.35 26.99 5.65
CA GLU A 210 -5.88 28.34 5.84
C GLU A 210 -7.42 28.30 5.96
N PRO A 211 -8.01 29.15 6.82
CA PRO A 211 -9.46 29.27 6.89
C PRO A 211 -10.07 29.57 5.52
N SER A 212 -11.06 28.80 5.12
CA SER A 212 -11.75 28.97 3.84
C SER A 212 -13.26 28.79 3.98
N ASP A 213 -13.99 29.22 2.95
CA ASP A 213 -15.44 29.01 2.89
C ASP A 213 -15.79 27.51 2.83
N GLU A 214 -14.93 26.69 2.19
CA GLU A 214 -15.07 25.23 2.11
C GLU A 214 -14.95 24.61 3.50
N LEU A 215 -13.99 25.03 4.33
CA LEU A 215 -13.85 24.52 5.70
C LEU A 215 -15.04 24.92 6.57
N THR A 216 -15.52 26.14 6.44
CA THR A 216 -16.71 26.64 7.15
C THR A 216 -17.96 25.86 6.75
N ARG A 217 -18.12 25.59 5.44
CA ARG A 217 -19.21 24.76 4.92
C ARG A 217 -19.09 23.33 5.41
N PHE A 218 -17.87 22.77 5.44
CA PHE A 218 -17.61 21.43 5.94
C PHE A 218 -17.97 21.30 7.42
N ALA A 219 -17.52 22.22 8.27
CA ALA A 219 -17.86 22.24 9.69
C ALA A 219 -19.38 22.27 9.91
N ARG A 220 -20.11 23.09 9.12
CA ARG A 220 -21.57 23.14 9.15
C ARG A 220 -22.21 21.81 8.78
N MET A 221 -21.76 21.18 7.68
CA MET A 221 -22.25 19.87 7.25
C MET A 221 -22.08 18.79 8.32
N LEU A 222 -20.94 18.81 9.05
CA LEU A 222 -20.70 17.91 10.17
C LEU A 222 -21.59 18.22 11.38
N ALA A 223 -21.82 19.51 11.69
CA ALA A 223 -22.69 19.91 12.79
C ALA A 223 -24.16 19.52 12.57
N GLU A 224 -24.61 19.52 11.31
CA GLU A 224 -25.98 19.17 10.90
C GLU A 224 -26.21 17.65 10.72
N ALA A 225 -25.13 16.85 10.62
CA ALA A 225 -25.24 15.43 10.35
C ALA A 225 -25.79 14.67 11.55
N GLU A 226 -26.80 13.84 11.30
CA GLU A 226 -27.38 12.93 12.31
C GLU A 226 -26.66 11.58 12.32
N ARG A 227 -26.18 11.12 11.18
CA ARG A 227 -25.54 9.81 11.01
C ARG A 227 -24.25 9.90 10.19
N PRO A 228 -23.23 10.64 10.70
CA PRO A 228 -21.96 10.79 9.99
C PRO A 228 -21.12 9.51 10.02
N VAL A 229 -20.46 9.19 8.90
CA VAL A 229 -19.47 8.11 8.78
C VAL A 229 -18.18 8.67 8.19
N PHE A 230 -17.06 8.40 8.83
CA PHE A 230 -15.73 8.73 8.35
C PHE A 230 -15.09 7.51 7.68
N VAL A 231 -14.65 7.65 6.44
CA VAL A 231 -13.93 6.62 5.70
C VAL A 231 -12.49 7.07 5.53
N ALA A 232 -11.58 6.49 6.32
CA ALA A 232 -10.16 6.80 6.22
C ALA A 232 -9.51 6.02 5.06
N GLY A 233 -8.80 6.73 4.20
CA GLY A 233 -7.91 6.15 3.19
C GLY A 233 -6.45 6.16 3.65
N ARG A 234 -5.55 5.82 2.73
CA ARG A 234 -4.11 5.85 3.00
C ARG A 234 -3.61 7.25 3.39
N GLY A 235 -4.22 8.31 2.85
CA GLY A 235 -3.89 9.69 3.19
C GLY A 235 -4.19 10.08 4.65
N ALA A 236 -4.99 9.28 5.35
CA ALA A 236 -5.29 9.50 6.76
C ALA A 236 -4.26 8.89 7.72
N ARG A 237 -3.22 8.18 7.23
CA ARG A 237 -2.16 7.66 8.10
C ARG A 237 -1.54 8.79 8.91
N GLY A 238 -1.39 8.59 10.21
CA GLY A 238 -0.88 9.62 11.11
C GLY A 238 -1.89 10.65 11.60
N ALA A 239 -3.16 10.61 11.15
CA ALA A 239 -4.24 11.50 11.59
C ALA A 239 -5.28 10.82 12.49
N ARG A 240 -4.99 9.60 13.00
CA ARG A 240 -5.93 8.81 13.78
C ARG A 240 -6.49 9.58 14.97
N ARG A 241 -5.63 10.22 15.77
CA ARG A 241 -6.03 10.97 16.97
C ARG A 241 -7.00 12.09 16.64
N GLU A 242 -6.69 12.87 15.61
CA GLU A 242 -7.51 14.00 15.17
C GLU A 242 -8.86 13.53 14.62
N LEU A 243 -8.87 12.43 13.87
CA LEU A 243 -10.10 11.85 13.35
C LEU A 243 -10.96 11.23 14.46
N GLU A 244 -10.37 10.55 15.43
CA GLU A 244 -11.09 10.02 16.59
C GLU A 244 -11.68 11.16 17.44
N ALA A 245 -10.90 12.22 17.71
CA ALA A 245 -11.37 13.37 18.46
C ALA A 245 -12.51 14.13 17.75
N LEU A 246 -12.36 14.36 16.43
CA LEU A 246 -13.42 14.97 15.62
C LEU A 246 -14.66 14.06 15.56
N GLY A 247 -14.46 12.76 15.36
CA GLY A 247 -15.53 11.77 15.31
C GLY A 247 -16.29 11.64 16.64
N GLU A 248 -15.59 11.74 17.76
CA GLU A 248 -16.23 11.81 19.08
C GLU A 248 -17.12 13.03 19.22
N ARG A 249 -16.64 14.18 18.75
CA ARG A 249 -17.35 15.44 18.80
C ARG A 249 -18.64 15.46 17.98
N VAL A 250 -18.64 14.81 16.80
CA VAL A 250 -19.80 14.81 15.89
C VAL A 250 -20.59 13.50 15.91
N GLY A 251 -20.17 12.51 16.74
CA GLY A 251 -20.82 11.21 16.83
C GLY A 251 -20.65 10.34 15.59
N ALA A 252 -19.50 10.44 14.89
CA ALA A 252 -19.25 9.68 13.67
C ALA A 252 -18.85 8.23 13.94
N LEU A 253 -19.32 7.29 13.10
CA LEU A 253 -18.76 5.94 13.00
C LEU A 253 -17.52 5.98 12.10
N PHE A 254 -16.66 4.99 12.26
CA PHE A 254 -15.40 4.90 11.54
C PHE A 254 -15.37 3.70 10.60
N ALA A 255 -14.87 3.91 9.38
CA ALA A 255 -14.56 2.86 8.43
C ALA A 255 -13.24 3.20 7.72
N THR A 256 -12.68 2.24 7.01
CA THR A 256 -11.46 2.43 6.22
C THR A 256 -11.65 1.97 4.79
N SER A 257 -10.87 2.51 3.85
CA SER A 257 -10.62 1.78 2.61
C SER A 257 -9.75 0.55 2.88
N ALA A 258 -9.74 -0.44 2.00
CA ALA A 258 -8.97 -1.66 2.19
C ALA A 258 -7.48 -1.40 2.51
N VAL A 259 -6.85 -0.44 1.81
CA VAL A 259 -5.42 -0.09 2.02
C VAL A 259 -5.13 0.60 3.35
N ALA A 260 -6.16 1.00 4.10
CA ALA A 260 -6.04 1.62 5.42
C ALA A 260 -6.62 0.73 6.54
N LYS A 261 -6.90 -0.55 6.24
CA LYS A 261 -7.43 -1.51 7.23
C LYS A 261 -6.63 -1.47 8.53
N GLY A 262 -7.33 -1.52 9.65
CA GLY A 262 -6.74 -1.44 10.99
C GLY A 262 -6.53 -0.02 11.51
N HIS A 263 -6.78 1.02 10.70
CA HIS A 263 -6.54 2.42 11.14
C HIS A 263 -7.29 2.80 12.42
N PHE A 264 -8.52 2.33 12.58
CA PHE A 264 -9.35 2.56 13.77
C PHE A 264 -9.48 1.33 14.68
N HIS A 265 -8.64 0.30 14.47
CA HIS A 265 -8.71 -0.92 15.26
C HIS A 265 -8.68 -0.64 16.77
N GLY A 266 -9.62 -1.26 17.52
CA GLY A 266 -9.80 -1.07 18.95
C GLY A 266 -10.79 0.03 19.33
N SER A 267 -11.24 0.86 18.38
CA SER A 267 -12.35 1.79 18.62
C SER A 267 -13.69 1.02 18.70
N PRO A 268 -14.58 1.31 19.66
CA PRO A 268 -15.90 0.68 19.72
C PRO A 268 -16.82 1.09 18.54
N TRP A 269 -16.39 2.07 17.75
CA TRP A 269 -17.12 2.61 16.62
C TRP A 269 -16.51 2.23 15.26
N ASP A 270 -15.56 1.29 15.26
CA ASP A 270 -14.86 0.81 14.07
C ASP A 270 -15.71 -0.22 13.32
N LEU A 271 -16.08 0.11 12.09
CA LEU A 271 -16.80 -0.73 11.15
C LEU A 271 -15.84 -1.59 10.28
N ASP A 272 -14.52 -1.55 10.54
CA ASP A 272 -13.47 -2.15 9.73
C ASP A 272 -13.46 -1.55 8.30
N VAL A 273 -13.60 -2.34 7.26
CA VAL A 273 -13.42 -1.90 5.86
C VAL A 273 -14.76 -1.51 5.22
N SER A 274 -14.79 -0.35 4.57
CA SER A 274 -15.83 0.04 3.61
C SER A 274 -15.58 -0.61 2.25
N GLY A 275 -16.62 -1.03 1.55
CA GLY A 275 -16.54 -1.57 0.20
C GLY A 275 -16.70 -3.08 0.11
N GLY A 276 -15.96 -3.72 -0.79
CA GLY A 276 -16.08 -5.15 -1.08
C GLY A 276 -15.82 -6.07 0.11
N PHE A 277 -15.04 -5.61 1.09
CA PHE A 277 -14.74 -6.36 2.32
C PHE A 277 -15.62 -5.96 3.51
N ALA A 278 -16.59 -5.06 3.35
CA ALA A 278 -17.49 -4.65 4.43
C ALA A 278 -18.33 -5.83 4.92
N THR A 279 -18.45 -5.98 6.25
CA THR A 279 -19.41 -6.92 6.84
C THR A 279 -20.85 -6.51 6.51
N PRO A 280 -21.84 -7.40 6.64
CA PRO A 280 -23.24 -7.02 6.46
C PRO A 280 -23.65 -5.82 7.34
N LEU A 281 -23.21 -5.80 8.62
CA LEU A 281 -23.47 -4.70 9.53
C LEU A 281 -22.79 -3.40 9.08
N ALA A 282 -21.51 -3.44 8.71
CA ALA A 282 -20.79 -2.26 8.21
C ALA A 282 -21.48 -1.69 6.95
N ALA A 283 -21.86 -2.56 6.02
CA ALA A 283 -22.59 -2.15 4.82
C ALA A 283 -23.95 -1.52 5.13
N GLU A 284 -24.69 -2.05 6.11
CA GLU A 284 -25.97 -1.48 6.57
C GLU A 284 -25.75 -0.08 7.13
N LEU A 285 -24.81 0.07 8.08
CA LEU A 285 -24.58 1.33 8.78
C LEU A 285 -24.00 2.41 7.86
N ILE A 286 -23.08 2.06 6.95
CA ILE A 286 -22.56 3.02 5.95
C ILE A 286 -23.68 3.47 5.00
N ARG A 287 -24.54 2.56 4.56
CA ARG A 287 -25.69 2.87 3.69
C ARG A 287 -26.73 3.74 4.39
N GLY A 288 -26.86 3.59 5.70
CA GLY A 288 -27.75 4.40 6.54
C GLY A 288 -27.22 5.80 6.88
N ALA A 289 -25.99 6.16 6.48
CA ALA A 289 -25.40 7.46 6.76
C ALA A 289 -26.08 8.57 5.98
N ASP A 290 -26.25 9.75 6.59
CA ASP A 290 -26.68 10.99 5.95
C ASP A 290 -25.47 11.84 5.47
N LEU A 291 -24.29 11.58 6.02
CA LEU A 291 -23.02 12.19 5.63
C LEU A 291 -21.91 11.15 5.64
N VAL A 292 -21.21 11.02 4.52
CA VAL A 292 -19.97 10.22 4.41
C VAL A 292 -18.81 11.14 4.10
N VAL A 293 -17.75 11.07 4.92
CA VAL A 293 -16.54 11.86 4.72
C VAL A 293 -15.37 10.96 4.38
N GLY A 294 -14.80 11.13 3.19
CA GLY A 294 -13.56 10.48 2.77
C GLY A 294 -12.33 11.28 3.21
N TRP A 295 -11.58 10.72 4.13
CA TRP A 295 -10.36 11.31 4.65
C TRP A 295 -9.13 10.70 3.97
N GLY A 296 -8.55 11.41 2.99
CA GLY A 296 -7.48 10.86 2.16
C GLY A 296 -7.89 9.56 1.46
N CYS A 297 -9.15 9.51 1.02
CA CYS A 297 -9.80 8.34 0.43
C CYS A 297 -10.43 8.71 -0.92
N SER A 298 -10.07 7.96 -1.97
CA SER A 298 -10.47 8.27 -3.34
C SER A 298 -11.89 7.82 -3.71
N PHE A 299 -12.62 7.12 -2.85
CA PHE A 299 -13.97 6.57 -3.11
C PHE A 299 -14.09 5.75 -4.40
N THR A 300 -13.06 4.93 -4.68
CA THR A 300 -13.07 4.03 -5.84
C THR A 300 -14.29 3.11 -5.83
N MET A 301 -14.57 2.48 -6.97
CA MET A 301 -15.62 1.47 -7.09
C MET A 301 -15.54 0.39 -5.99
N TRP A 302 -14.33 -0.02 -5.59
CA TRP A 302 -14.10 -1.01 -4.54
C TRP A 302 -14.49 -0.50 -3.15
N THR A 303 -14.13 0.74 -2.82
CA THR A 303 -14.43 1.36 -1.52
C THR A 303 -15.92 1.65 -1.34
N THR A 304 -16.64 1.86 -2.44
CA THR A 304 -18.07 2.18 -2.41
C THR A 304 -18.97 1.02 -2.81
N ARG A 305 -18.42 -0.16 -3.09
CA ARG A 305 -19.13 -1.32 -3.64
C ARG A 305 -19.94 -0.91 -4.88
N HIS A 306 -19.24 -0.38 -5.90
CA HIS A 306 -19.82 0.20 -7.12
C HIS A 306 -20.92 1.26 -6.84
N GLY A 307 -20.77 2.00 -5.76
CA GLY A 307 -21.73 3.02 -5.32
C GLY A 307 -22.84 2.49 -4.42
N ALA A 308 -22.99 1.18 -4.25
CA ALA A 308 -24.09 0.58 -3.49
C ALA A 308 -24.07 0.87 -1.97
N LEU A 309 -22.94 1.33 -1.42
CA LEU A 309 -22.82 1.70 -0.02
C LEU A 309 -23.18 3.16 0.29
N ILE A 310 -23.37 3.99 -0.72
CA ILE A 310 -23.65 5.42 -0.53
C ILE A 310 -24.97 5.73 -1.22
N GLY A 311 -26.00 6.04 -0.43
CA GLY A 311 -27.34 6.33 -0.91
C GLY A 311 -27.43 7.63 -1.71
N PRO A 312 -28.49 7.82 -2.50
CA PRO A 312 -28.66 9.02 -3.33
C PRO A 312 -28.82 10.31 -2.51
N GLU A 313 -29.34 10.20 -1.29
CA GLU A 313 -29.54 11.33 -0.37
C GLU A 313 -28.35 11.56 0.56
N THR A 314 -27.34 10.68 0.52
CA THR A 314 -26.15 10.79 1.37
C THR A 314 -25.25 11.89 0.85
N ARG A 315 -25.01 12.91 1.67
CA ARG A 315 -24.02 13.95 1.37
C ARG A 315 -22.61 13.35 1.44
N VAL A 316 -21.74 13.72 0.51
CA VAL A 316 -20.37 13.21 0.45
C VAL A 316 -19.39 14.37 0.50
N VAL A 317 -18.45 14.31 1.43
CA VAL A 317 -17.29 15.21 1.50
C VAL A 317 -16.02 14.41 1.23
N GLN A 318 -15.11 14.95 0.46
CA GLN A 318 -13.80 14.35 0.20
C GLN A 318 -12.69 15.32 0.60
N VAL A 319 -11.78 14.88 1.45
CA VAL A 319 -10.56 15.59 1.83
C VAL A 319 -9.38 14.88 1.18
N ASP A 320 -8.61 15.58 0.38
CA ASP A 320 -7.40 15.03 -0.27
C ASP A 320 -6.35 16.15 -0.45
N LEU A 321 -5.08 15.76 -0.49
CA LEU A 321 -3.98 16.68 -0.82
C LEU A 321 -3.93 17.03 -2.30
N ASP A 322 -4.46 16.16 -3.15
CA ASP A 322 -4.47 16.31 -4.59
C ASP A 322 -5.81 16.89 -5.07
N PRO A 323 -5.85 18.14 -5.55
CA PRO A 323 -7.09 18.72 -6.07
C PRO A 323 -7.65 17.96 -7.25
N ASP A 324 -6.80 17.37 -8.10
CA ASP A 324 -7.19 16.58 -9.27
C ASP A 324 -7.80 15.22 -8.88
N GLY A 325 -7.61 14.78 -7.64
CA GLY A 325 -8.20 13.55 -7.08
C GLY A 325 -9.61 13.71 -6.56
N LEU A 326 -10.08 14.95 -6.37
CA LEU A 326 -11.40 15.23 -5.83
C LEU A 326 -12.51 14.95 -6.85
N GLY A 327 -13.49 14.13 -6.45
CA GLY A 327 -14.65 13.82 -7.28
C GLY A 327 -14.42 12.90 -8.49
N VAL A 328 -13.19 12.40 -8.70
CA VAL A 328 -12.83 11.59 -9.88
C VAL A 328 -13.63 10.30 -9.99
N HIS A 329 -13.85 9.62 -8.86
CA HIS A 329 -14.50 8.31 -8.85
C HIS A 329 -16.00 8.36 -8.57
N ARG A 330 -16.48 9.48 -8.03
CA ARG A 330 -17.91 9.73 -7.82
C ARG A 330 -18.18 11.21 -7.62
N GLU A 331 -19.42 11.63 -7.87
CA GLU A 331 -19.89 12.97 -7.52
C GLU A 331 -19.82 13.18 -6.00
N ILE A 332 -19.30 14.35 -5.60
CA ILE A 332 -19.15 14.77 -4.19
C ILE A 332 -19.88 16.09 -3.95
N GLY A 333 -20.44 16.26 -2.77
CA GLY A 333 -21.10 17.50 -2.37
C GLY A 333 -20.12 18.62 -2.00
N LEU A 334 -18.91 18.24 -1.54
CA LEU A 334 -17.85 19.16 -1.17
C LEU A 334 -16.49 18.49 -1.28
N GLY A 335 -15.54 19.13 -1.97
CA GLY A 335 -14.12 18.80 -1.96
C GLY A 335 -13.35 19.79 -1.08
N VAL A 336 -12.42 19.27 -0.27
CA VAL A 336 -11.50 20.08 0.54
C VAL A 336 -10.08 19.67 0.21
N VAL A 337 -9.29 20.60 -0.32
CA VAL A 337 -7.86 20.36 -0.57
C VAL A 337 -7.09 20.65 0.71
N GLY A 338 -6.42 19.62 1.26
CA GLY A 338 -5.64 19.80 2.48
C GLY A 338 -5.14 18.48 3.07
N ASP A 339 -4.15 18.61 3.97
CA ASP A 339 -3.70 17.50 4.80
C ASP A 339 -4.81 17.06 5.74
N VAL A 340 -4.99 15.73 5.88
CA VAL A 340 -6.09 15.16 6.69
C VAL A 340 -6.01 15.59 8.15
N ARG A 341 -4.80 15.57 8.76
CA ARG A 341 -4.59 15.94 10.15
C ARG A 341 -4.94 17.42 10.38
N GLU A 342 -4.40 18.29 9.56
CA GLU A 342 -4.60 19.72 9.69
C GLU A 342 -6.03 20.13 9.35
N THR A 343 -6.63 19.52 8.34
CA THR A 343 -8.05 19.72 8.02
C THR A 343 -8.95 19.31 9.18
N ALA A 344 -8.68 18.14 9.79
CA ALA A 344 -9.46 17.69 10.95
C ALA A 344 -9.33 18.63 12.14
N ARG A 345 -8.12 19.16 12.41
CA ARG A 345 -7.89 20.19 13.45
C ARG A 345 -8.62 21.49 13.15
N ALA A 346 -8.51 22.00 11.92
CA ALA A 346 -9.16 23.24 11.52
C ALA A 346 -10.69 23.16 11.62
N VAL A 347 -11.26 22.04 11.15
CA VAL A 347 -12.71 21.79 11.25
C VAL A 347 -13.16 21.64 12.71
N ALA A 348 -12.39 20.94 13.55
CA ALA A 348 -12.66 20.84 14.97
C ALA A 348 -12.67 22.20 15.66
N ALA A 349 -11.73 23.10 15.31
CA ALA A 349 -11.70 24.46 15.82
C ALA A 349 -12.93 25.29 15.39
N LEU A 350 -13.35 25.16 14.11
CA LEU A 350 -14.55 25.84 13.60
C LEU A 350 -15.85 25.37 14.25
N LEU A 351 -15.92 24.11 14.68
CA LEU A 351 -17.06 23.61 15.46
C LEU A 351 -17.12 24.25 16.87
N GLY A 352 -16.13 25.06 17.23
CA GLY A 352 -16.03 25.83 18.48
C GLY A 352 -15.47 24.99 19.63
N GLU A 353 -14.92 25.66 20.65
CA GLU A 353 -14.65 25.06 21.96
C GLU A 353 -15.94 24.94 22.81
N GLY A 354 -17.09 24.91 22.15
CA GLY A 354 -18.36 24.74 22.82
C GLY A 354 -18.33 23.47 23.65
N GLU A 355 -18.87 23.54 24.88
CA GLU A 355 -19.22 22.38 25.66
C GLU A 355 -19.84 21.33 24.71
N PRO A 356 -19.51 20.04 24.86
CA PRO A 356 -20.15 19.00 24.06
C PRO A 356 -21.66 19.28 24.07
N ALA A 357 -22.25 19.42 22.87
CA ALA A 357 -23.67 19.80 22.75
C ALA A 357 -24.46 18.97 23.75
N ALA A 358 -25.36 19.64 24.49
CA ALA A 358 -26.07 19.02 25.59
C ALA A 358 -26.42 17.58 25.25
N GLU A 359 -25.95 16.65 26.08
CA GLU A 359 -26.33 15.25 25.98
C GLU A 359 -27.85 15.22 25.86
N GLY A 360 -28.37 14.69 24.75
CA GLY A 360 -29.77 14.37 24.67
C GLY A 360 -30.09 13.45 25.84
N GLU A 361 -31.34 13.38 26.28
CA GLU A 361 -31.80 12.58 27.47
C GLU A 361 -31.24 11.13 27.51
N THR A 362 -30.58 10.66 26.44
CA THR A 362 -29.97 9.33 26.29
C THR A 362 -28.43 9.33 26.22
N GLY A 363 -27.72 10.46 26.34
CA GLY A 363 -26.24 10.54 26.28
C GLY A 363 -25.65 10.21 24.92
N THR A 364 -26.46 10.25 23.84
CA THR A 364 -26.03 9.88 22.49
C THR A 364 -25.89 11.09 21.57
N ARG A 365 -24.82 11.13 20.79
CA ARG A 365 -24.60 12.16 19.77
C ARG A 365 -24.39 11.52 18.40
N GLY A 366 -25.03 12.07 17.39
CA GLY A 366 -24.89 11.61 16.01
C GLY A 366 -25.28 10.15 15.85
N TYR A 367 -24.43 9.37 15.18
CA TYR A 367 -24.68 7.93 14.93
C TYR A 367 -24.33 7.02 16.11
N ARG A 368 -23.67 7.53 17.16
CA ARG A 368 -23.16 6.75 18.29
C ARG A 368 -24.25 6.53 19.34
N ALA A 369 -25.03 5.45 19.18
CA ALA A 369 -25.96 4.97 20.20
C ALA A 369 -25.40 3.70 20.87
N PRO A 370 -25.71 3.44 22.16
CA PRO A 370 -25.24 2.24 22.85
C PRO A 370 -25.56 0.95 22.09
N GLU A 371 -26.74 0.86 21.49
CA GLU A 371 -27.20 -0.27 20.70
C GLU A 371 -26.35 -0.49 19.45
N ILE A 372 -25.83 0.58 18.85
CA ILE A 372 -24.90 0.49 17.70
C ILE A 372 -23.56 -0.06 18.16
N ALA A 373 -23.03 0.41 19.30
CA ALA A 373 -21.79 -0.13 19.87
C ALA A 373 -21.90 -1.64 20.20
N GLU A 374 -23.02 -2.05 20.80
CA GLU A 374 -23.29 -3.47 21.08
C GLU A 374 -23.39 -4.30 19.80
N ARG A 375 -24.03 -3.78 18.74
CA ARG A 375 -24.09 -4.46 17.45
C ARG A 375 -22.70 -4.58 16.82
N ILE A 376 -21.90 -3.51 16.83
CA ILE A 376 -20.52 -3.54 16.29
C ILE A 376 -19.68 -4.57 17.05
N ALA A 377 -19.78 -4.60 18.38
CA ALA A 377 -19.05 -5.57 19.20
C ALA A 377 -19.42 -7.03 18.91
N ARG A 378 -20.68 -7.31 18.54
CA ARG A 378 -21.21 -8.66 18.29
C ARG A 378 -21.08 -9.11 16.83
N GLU A 379 -21.18 -8.20 15.85
CA GLU A 379 -21.37 -8.51 14.42
C GLU A 379 -20.41 -7.73 13.51
N GLY A 380 -19.50 -6.93 14.10
CA GLY A 380 -18.63 -6.01 13.35
C GLY A 380 -17.49 -6.70 12.59
N ARG A 381 -17.18 -7.95 12.91
CA ARG A 381 -16.07 -8.68 12.27
C ARG A 381 -16.60 -9.84 11.44
N TRP A 382 -15.92 -10.16 10.35
CA TRP A 382 -16.29 -11.28 9.49
C TRP A 382 -16.28 -12.64 10.22
N ARG A 383 -15.40 -12.83 11.22
CA ARG A 383 -15.38 -14.06 12.02
C ARG A 383 -16.63 -14.26 12.87
N ASP A 384 -17.37 -13.17 13.15
CA ASP A 384 -18.61 -13.20 13.91
C ASP A 384 -19.86 -13.42 13.03
N VAL A 385 -19.69 -13.34 11.69
CA VAL A 385 -20.72 -13.65 10.70
C VAL A 385 -20.84 -15.17 10.57
N PRO A 386 -22.00 -15.77 10.87
CA PRO A 386 -22.17 -17.22 10.78
C PRO A 386 -21.89 -17.75 9.36
N TYR A 387 -21.18 -18.86 9.29
CA TYR A 387 -20.94 -19.58 8.05
C TYR A 387 -20.99 -21.09 8.24
N GLU A 388 -21.30 -21.82 7.18
CA GLU A 388 -21.18 -23.27 7.10
C GLU A 388 -19.75 -23.64 6.71
N ASP A 389 -19.05 -24.44 7.53
CA ASP A 389 -17.73 -24.95 7.20
C ASP A 389 -17.84 -25.98 6.07
N LEU A 390 -17.17 -25.73 4.95
CA LEU A 390 -17.16 -26.58 3.77
C LEU A 390 -15.94 -27.50 3.69
N SER A 391 -15.17 -27.62 4.78
CA SER A 391 -14.01 -28.50 4.84
C SER A 391 -14.39 -29.95 4.50
N ALA A 392 -13.85 -30.49 3.42
CA ALA A 392 -14.16 -31.84 2.95
C ALA A 392 -13.06 -32.39 2.04
N GLY A 393 -12.99 -33.71 1.87
CA GLY A 393 -12.13 -34.34 0.89
C GLY A 393 -10.63 -34.09 1.05
N GLY A 394 -10.17 -33.76 2.27
CA GLY A 394 -8.77 -33.39 2.52
C GLY A 394 -8.44 -31.97 2.08
N ARG A 395 -9.42 -31.08 2.05
CA ARG A 395 -9.30 -29.64 1.80
C ARG A 395 -10.00 -28.88 2.93
N ILE A 396 -9.37 -27.83 3.41
CA ILE A 396 -9.91 -26.95 4.47
C ILE A 396 -10.71 -25.80 3.86
N ASP A 397 -11.78 -25.39 4.52
CA ASP A 397 -12.47 -24.14 4.20
C ASP A 397 -11.52 -22.96 4.39
N PRO A 398 -11.33 -22.07 3.42
CA PRO A 398 -10.41 -20.95 3.55
C PRO A 398 -10.77 -19.98 4.67
N ARG A 399 -12.03 -19.92 5.11
CA ARG A 399 -12.48 -19.13 6.28
C ARG A 399 -11.99 -19.76 7.57
N THR A 400 -12.20 -21.07 7.74
CA THR A 400 -11.73 -21.87 8.88
C THR A 400 -10.21 -21.79 9.00
N LEU A 401 -9.49 -21.96 7.87
CA LEU A 401 -8.05 -21.75 7.81
C LEU A 401 -7.63 -20.37 8.33
N THR A 402 -8.26 -19.32 7.79
CA THR A 402 -7.85 -17.95 8.07
C THR A 402 -8.17 -17.54 9.51
N ILE A 403 -9.31 -17.97 10.06
CA ILE A 403 -9.69 -17.76 11.47
C ILE A 403 -8.68 -18.47 12.40
N GLY A 404 -8.35 -19.74 12.12
CA GLY A 404 -7.37 -20.47 12.89
C GLY A 404 -5.97 -19.85 12.86
N LEU A 405 -5.57 -19.30 11.70
CA LEU A 405 -4.32 -18.53 11.59
C LEU A 405 -4.40 -17.21 12.39
N ASP A 406 -5.52 -16.51 12.36
CA ASP A 406 -5.71 -15.27 13.13
C ASP A 406 -5.55 -15.50 14.63
N ASP A 407 -6.06 -16.62 15.14
CA ASP A 407 -5.96 -17.01 16.54
C ASP A 407 -4.52 -17.40 16.98
N LEU A 408 -3.69 -17.88 16.04
CA LEU A 408 -2.32 -18.31 16.32
C LEU A 408 -1.29 -17.19 16.15
N LEU A 409 -1.46 -16.34 15.13
CA LEU A 409 -0.47 -15.34 14.75
C LEU A 409 -0.38 -14.23 15.81
N PRO A 410 0.84 -13.74 16.14
CA PRO A 410 1.00 -12.66 17.11
C PRO A 410 0.33 -11.37 16.63
N GLN A 411 -0.01 -10.50 17.60
CA GLN A 411 -0.58 -9.18 17.27
C GLN A 411 0.41 -8.27 16.56
N GLU A 412 1.71 -8.35 16.90
CA GLU A 412 2.81 -7.61 16.25
C GLU A 412 3.12 -8.22 14.87
N ARG A 413 2.12 -8.22 14.00
CA ARG A 413 2.21 -8.72 12.63
C ARG A 413 1.97 -7.64 11.60
N LEU A 414 2.44 -7.93 10.39
CA LEU A 414 2.24 -7.18 9.17
C LEU A 414 1.69 -8.15 8.12
N VAL A 415 0.58 -7.82 7.48
CA VAL A 415 -0.05 -8.67 6.46
C VAL A 415 0.10 -8.06 5.08
N ALA A 416 0.61 -8.84 4.13
CA ALA A 416 0.63 -8.53 2.71
C ALA A 416 -0.20 -9.54 1.95
N VAL A 417 -1.03 -9.07 1.01
CA VAL A 417 -2.00 -9.91 0.29
C VAL A 417 -1.79 -9.76 -1.22
N ASP A 418 -1.68 -10.90 -1.91
CA ASP A 418 -1.66 -10.95 -3.38
C ASP A 418 -3.08 -10.83 -3.96
N SER A 419 -3.19 -10.66 -5.28
CA SER A 419 -4.44 -10.67 -6.02
C SER A 419 -4.94 -12.10 -6.27
N GLY A 420 -6.23 -12.26 -6.48
CA GLY A 420 -6.89 -13.54 -6.80
C GLY A 420 -8.16 -13.77 -6.00
N ASN A 421 -8.89 -14.84 -6.29
CA ASN A 421 -10.11 -15.22 -5.57
C ASN A 421 -9.90 -15.23 -4.05
N PHE A 422 -8.82 -15.85 -3.59
CA PHE A 422 -8.50 -16.04 -2.17
C PHE A 422 -8.31 -14.74 -1.39
N MET A 423 -7.97 -13.61 -2.04
CA MET A 423 -7.57 -12.36 -1.35
C MET A 423 -8.63 -11.82 -0.38
N GLY A 424 -9.88 -12.20 -0.59
CA GLY A 424 -10.97 -11.87 0.33
C GLY A 424 -10.75 -12.48 1.71
N TYR A 425 -10.31 -13.72 1.81
CA TYR A 425 -10.20 -14.42 3.09
C TYR A 425 -9.19 -13.74 4.04
N PRO A 426 -7.91 -13.51 3.69
CA PRO A 426 -6.99 -12.79 4.56
C PRO A 426 -7.42 -11.35 4.81
N SER A 427 -7.99 -10.66 3.81
CA SER A 427 -8.44 -9.27 3.94
C SER A 427 -9.65 -9.11 4.86
N MET A 428 -10.51 -10.11 4.93
CA MET A 428 -11.74 -10.10 5.73
C MET A 428 -11.53 -10.68 7.13
N PHE A 429 -10.82 -11.80 7.25
CA PHE A 429 -10.76 -12.61 8.48
C PHE A 429 -9.49 -12.40 9.31
N LEU A 430 -8.37 -11.88 8.76
CA LEU A 430 -7.21 -11.53 9.58
C LEU A 430 -7.41 -10.18 10.26
N THR A 431 -7.15 -10.17 11.56
CA THR A 431 -7.10 -8.94 12.35
C THR A 431 -5.84 -8.15 12.01
N ILE A 432 -6.00 -6.88 11.69
CA ILE A 432 -4.90 -5.94 11.42
C ILE A 432 -4.78 -4.99 12.62
N PRO A 433 -3.65 -4.99 13.34
CA PRO A 433 -3.53 -4.30 14.62
C PRO A 433 -3.55 -2.77 14.52
N ASP A 434 -3.11 -2.22 13.40
CA ASP A 434 -3.10 -0.77 13.14
C ASP A 434 -2.97 -0.46 11.65
N GLY A 435 -3.16 0.80 11.25
CA GLY A 435 -3.09 1.26 9.85
C GLY A 435 -1.71 1.13 9.18
N GLY A 436 -0.66 0.79 9.93
CA GLY A 436 0.68 0.50 9.43
C GLY A 436 0.99 -1.00 9.30
N ALA A 437 -0.01 -1.89 9.46
CA ALA A 437 0.16 -3.33 9.50
C ALA A 437 -0.44 -4.08 8.29
N PHE A 438 -0.96 -3.37 7.30
CA PHE A 438 -1.55 -3.96 6.11
C PHE A 438 -0.94 -3.36 4.83
N CYS A 439 -0.36 -4.19 3.99
CA CYS A 439 0.18 -3.80 2.70
C CYS A 439 -0.58 -4.49 1.56
N PHE A 440 -1.32 -3.72 0.80
CA PHE A 440 -2.25 -4.21 -0.21
C PHE A 440 -1.93 -3.57 -1.57
N THR A 441 -1.24 -4.32 -2.44
CA THR A 441 -0.78 -3.87 -3.75
C THR A 441 -1.81 -4.24 -4.83
N GLN A 442 -2.93 -3.51 -4.83
CA GLN A 442 -4.10 -3.82 -5.66
C GLN A 442 -4.60 -2.63 -6.49
N ALA A 443 -3.76 -1.64 -6.75
CA ALA A 443 -4.16 -0.52 -7.59
C ALA A 443 -4.19 -0.90 -9.09
N TYR A 444 -3.34 -1.86 -9.47
CA TYR A 444 -3.28 -2.43 -10.81
C TYR A 444 -3.84 -3.87 -10.88
N GLN A 445 -4.07 -4.50 -9.73
CA GLN A 445 -4.68 -5.82 -9.57
C GLN A 445 -3.91 -6.98 -10.25
N SER A 446 -2.60 -6.87 -10.38
CA SER A 446 -1.77 -7.97 -10.89
C SER A 446 -1.60 -9.06 -9.84
N ILE A 447 -1.73 -10.34 -10.26
CA ILE A 447 -1.35 -11.50 -9.46
C ILE A 447 0.17 -11.69 -9.48
N GLY A 448 0.72 -12.37 -8.46
CA GLY A 448 2.16 -12.70 -8.37
C GLY A 448 3.00 -11.61 -7.70
N LEU A 449 2.39 -10.53 -7.20
CA LEU A 449 3.10 -9.45 -6.49
C LEU A 449 3.21 -9.67 -4.98
N GLY A 450 2.38 -10.56 -4.40
CA GLY A 450 2.18 -10.66 -2.96
C GLY A 450 3.42 -11.01 -2.16
N LEU A 451 4.25 -11.95 -2.62
CA LEU A 451 5.49 -12.32 -1.93
C LEU A 451 6.49 -11.16 -1.91
N ALA A 452 6.69 -10.50 -3.05
CA ALA A 452 7.55 -9.33 -3.15
C ALA A 452 7.03 -8.16 -2.29
N THR A 453 5.70 -7.95 -2.24
CA THR A 453 5.04 -7.01 -1.32
C THR A 453 5.42 -7.31 0.13
N ALA A 454 5.30 -8.57 0.56
CA ALA A 454 5.64 -8.98 1.93
C ALA A 454 7.12 -8.75 2.25
N ILE A 455 8.04 -9.02 1.31
CA ILE A 455 9.47 -8.78 1.49
C ILE A 455 9.74 -7.28 1.66
N GLY A 456 9.23 -6.43 0.78
CA GLY A 456 9.41 -4.99 0.87
C GLY A 456 8.85 -4.40 2.17
N ALA A 457 7.67 -4.86 2.56
CA ALA A 457 7.03 -4.46 3.81
C ALA A 457 7.81 -4.94 5.05
N ALA A 458 8.34 -6.18 5.06
CA ALA A 458 9.18 -6.70 6.13
C ALA A 458 10.51 -5.93 6.27
N VAL A 459 11.10 -5.52 5.15
CA VAL A 459 12.31 -4.67 5.17
C VAL A 459 12.03 -3.31 5.79
N ALA A 460 10.82 -2.74 5.56
CA ALA A 460 10.39 -1.47 6.13
C ALA A 460 10.01 -1.60 7.63
N ARG A 461 9.47 -2.74 8.04
CA ARG A 461 8.95 -2.98 9.39
C ARG A 461 9.54 -4.25 10.00
N PRO A 462 10.84 -4.24 10.31
CA PRO A 462 11.54 -5.40 10.90
C PRO A 462 11.09 -5.73 12.34
N ASP A 463 10.34 -4.83 12.96
CA ASP A 463 9.71 -4.97 14.27
C ASP A 463 8.50 -5.91 14.29
N ARG A 464 8.02 -6.38 13.11
CA ARG A 464 6.79 -7.17 12.96
C ARG A 464 7.02 -8.50 12.25
N LEU A 465 6.24 -9.50 12.61
CA LEU A 465 6.18 -10.74 11.85
C LEU A 465 5.43 -10.51 10.53
N ALA A 466 6.13 -10.67 9.42
CA ALA A 466 5.51 -10.56 8.12
C ALA A 466 4.70 -11.82 7.77
N VAL A 467 3.47 -11.63 7.29
CA VAL A 467 2.57 -12.66 6.79
C VAL A 467 2.24 -12.34 5.33
N ALA A 468 2.69 -13.20 4.42
CA ALA A 468 2.35 -13.12 3.01
C ALA A 468 1.19 -14.07 2.72
N ALA A 469 0.04 -13.56 2.26
CA ALA A 469 -1.09 -14.36 1.82
C ALA A 469 -1.13 -14.40 0.28
N LEU A 470 -1.01 -15.58 -0.29
CA LEU A 470 -0.84 -15.84 -1.73
C LEU A 470 -1.84 -16.89 -2.20
N GLY A 471 -2.28 -16.83 -3.48
CA GLY A 471 -2.83 -17.97 -4.18
C GLY A 471 -1.71 -18.84 -4.74
N ASP A 472 -2.01 -20.08 -5.10
CA ASP A 472 -1.05 -21.02 -5.69
C ASP A 472 -0.44 -20.49 -7.00
N GLY A 473 -1.26 -19.94 -7.91
CA GLY A 473 -0.78 -19.34 -9.15
C GLY A 473 0.15 -18.15 -8.91
N GLY A 474 -0.24 -17.21 -8.06
CA GLY A 474 0.58 -16.04 -7.70
C GLY A 474 1.87 -16.43 -6.96
N ALA A 475 1.81 -17.41 -6.07
CA ALA A 475 2.98 -17.96 -5.38
C ALA A 475 4.00 -18.56 -6.36
N LEU A 476 3.54 -19.30 -7.36
CA LEU A 476 4.41 -19.86 -8.38
C LEU A 476 4.98 -18.82 -9.35
N MET A 477 4.25 -17.74 -9.66
CA MET A 477 4.78 -16.61 -10.44
C MET A 477 5.93 -15.90 -9.72
N GLY A 478 5.83 -15.72 -8.41
CA GLY A 478 6.85 -15.06 -7.58
C GLY A 478 7.85 -16.02 -6.92
N VAL A 479 7.86 -17.30 -7.26
CA VAL A 479 8.55 -18.38 -6.54
C VAL A 479 10.04 -18.15 -6.32
N ALA A 480 10.71 -17.48 -7.25
CA ALA A 480 12.15 -17.16 -7.15
C ALA A 480 12.48 -16.29 -5.93
N GLU A 481 11.53 -15.45 -5.49
CA GLU A 481 11.74 -14.55 -4.36
C GLU A 481 11.68 -15.27 -2.99
N LEU A 482 11.32 -16.57 -2.94
CA LEU A 482 11.52 -17.39 -1.74
C LEU A 482 13.00 -17.41 -1.33
N GLU A 483 13.92 -17.43 -2.32
CA GLU A 483 15.35 -17.30 -2.04
C GLU A 483 15.69 -15.97 -1.38
N THR A 484 15.07 -14.88 -1.84
CA THR A 484 15.28 -13.54 -1.27
C THR A 484 14.86 -13.49 0.21
N VAL A 485 13.75 -14.12 0.58
CA VAL A 485 13.32 -14.24 1.99
C VAL A 485 14.38 -14.93 2.84
N VAL A 486 14.88 -16.08 2.38
CA VAL A 486 15.90 -16.87 3.09
C VAL A 486 17.22 -16.12 3.18
N ARG A 487 17.70 -15.57 2.07
CA ARG A 487 18.97 -14.82 2.01
C ARG A 487 18.97 -13.59 2.91
N LEU A 488 17.82 -12.93 3.06
CA LEU A 488 17.68 -11.77 3.96
C LEU A 488 17.44 -12.17 5.43
N GLY A 489 17.24 -13.46 5.71
CA GLY A 489 16.94 -13.95 7.06
C GLY A 489 15.62 -13.38 7.62
N LEU A 490 14.60 -13.17 6.78
CA LEU A 490 13.34 -12.60 7.22
C LEU A 490 12.49 -13.64 7.96
N PRO A 491 12.10 -13.39 9.22
CA PRO A 491 11.10 -14.21 9.89
C PRO A 491 9.73 -13.94 9.25
N MET A 492 9.31 -14.82 8.36
CA MET A 492 8.09 -14.64 7.57
C MET A 492 7.23 -15.90 7.57
N VAL A 493 5.91 -15.72 7.61
CA VAL A 493 4.93 -16.77 7.34
C VAL A 493 4.34 -16.52 5.95
N VAL A 494 4.56 -17.46 5.02
CA VAL A 494 3.96 -17.43 3.69
C VAL A 494 2.79 -18.42 3.67
N VAL A 495 1.57 -17.93 3.52
CA VAL A 495 0.35 -18.75 3.44
C VAL A 495 -0.08 -18.83 1.98
N VAL A 496 -0.10 -20.04 1.44
CA VAL A 496 -0.58 -20.31 0.08
C VAL A 496 -1.95 -20.97 0.16
N TYR A 497 -2.97 -20.26 -0.32
CA TYR A 497 -4.33 -20.75 -0.51
C TYR A 497 -4.38 -21.46 -1.87
N ASP A 498 -4.25 -22.79 -1.85
CA ASP A 498 -4.11 -23.61 -3.05
C ASP A 498 -5.47 -24.25 -3.40
N ASP A 499 -6.14 -23.68 -4.39
CA ASP A 499 -7.38 -24.19 -5.01
C ASP A 499 -7.12 -24.86 -6.38
N GLU A 500 -5.84 -25.02 -6.77
CA GLU A 500 -5.37 -25.65 -8.00
C GLU A 500 -5.84 -24.95 -9.27
N GLY A 501 -5.93 -23.60 -9.22
CA GLY A 501 -6.36 -22.84 -10.36
C GLY A 501 -6.30 -21.33 -10.22
N TYR A 502 -6.69 -20.64 -11.27
CA TYR A 502 -7.05 -19.22 -11.20
C TYR A 502 -8.52 -19.13 -10.79
N GLY A 503 -8.75 -19.23 -9.45
CA GLY A 503 -10.08 -19.37 -8.89
C GLY A 503 -11.04 -18.24 -9.25
N ALA A 504 -10.56 -17.02 -9.52
CA ALA A 504 -11.40 -15.91 -9.97
C ALA A 504 -12.06 -16.24 -11.32
N GLU A 505 -11.29 -16.72 -12.28
CA GLU A 505 -11.75 -17.13 -13.61
C GLU A 505 -12.63 -18.37 -13.55
N VAL A 506 -12.26 -19.34 -12.69
CA VAL A 506 -13.05 -20.56 -12.47
C VAL A 506 -14.46 -20.20 -12.02
N HIS A 507 -14.58 -19.35 -11.01
CA HIS A 507 -15.87 -18.97 -10.45
C HIS A 507 -16.67 -18.00 -11.33
N HIS A 508 -15.99 -17.17 -12.12
CA HIS A 508 -16.67 -16.26 -13.04
C HIS A 508 -17.17 -16.98 -14.29
N PHE A 509 -16.31 -17.75 -14.97
CA PHE A 509 -16.64 -18.34 -16.27
C PHE A 509 -17.29 -19.73 -16.17
N GLY A 510 -17.03 -20.49 -15.09
CA GLY A 510 -17.60 -21.82 -14.90
C GLY A 510 -19.11 -21.87 -14.91
N PRO A 511 -19.83 -20.99 -14.18
CA PRO A 511 -21.29 -20.95 -14.20
C PRO A 511 -21.89 -20.64 -15.58
N HIS A 512 -21.13 -20.01 -16.46
CA HIS A 512 -21.53 -19.72 -17.85
C HIS A 512 -21.23 -20.86 -18.83
N GLY A 513 -20.68 -21.99 -18.35
CA GLY A 513 -20.40 -23.19 -19.15
C GLY A 513 -19.16 -23.12 -20.04
N PHE A 514 -18.24 -22.17 -19.76
CA PHE A 514 -16.96 -22.10 -20.48
C PHE A 514 -16.01 -23.24 -20.06
N PRO A 515 -15.16 -23.73 -20.99
CA PRO A 515 -14.12 -24.71 -20.66
C PRO A 515 -13.08 -24.13 -19.69
N LEU A 516 -12.82 -24.81 -18.58
CA LEU A 516 -11.91 -24.34 -17.53
C LEU A 516 -10.47 -24.89 -17.62
N GLY A 517 -10.16 -25.72 -18.62
CA GLY A 517 -8.85 -26.37 -18.73
C GLY A 517 -7.65 -25.42 -18.87
N ALA A 518 -7.87 -24.15 -19.24
CA ALA A 518 -6.83 -23.15 -19.33
C ALA A 518 -6.53 -22.46 -17.97
N VAL A 519 -7.40 -22.64 -16.98
CA VAL A 519 -7.34 -21.95 -15.68
C VAL A 519 -7.32 -22.90 -14.48
N THR A 520 -7.32 -24.22 -14.73
CA THR A 520 -7.17 -25.26 -13.71
C THR A 520 -5.86 -26.01 -13.94
N PHE A 521 -5.15 -26.34 -12.86
CA PHE A 521 -3.80 -26.90 -12.91
C PHE A 521 -3.71 -28.21 -12.12
N PRO A 522 -2.78 -29.12 -12.50
CA PRO A 522 -2.50 -30.29 -11.68
C PRO A 522 -1.88 -29.88 -10.34
N PRO A 523 -2.06 -30.68 -9.27
CA PRO A 523 -1.48 -30.39 -7.97
C PRO A 523 0.04 -30.19 -8.03
N ALA A 524 0.54 -29.12 -7.41
CA ALA A 524 1.96 -28.84 -7.22
C ALA A 524 2.36 -29.05 -5.75
N ASP A 525 3.57 -29.57 -5.51
CA ASP A 525 4.14 -29.64 -4.16
C ASP A 525 4.86 -28.33 -3.80
N ILE A 526 4.07 -27.28 -3.53
CA ILE A 526 4.61 -25.95 -3.17
C ILE A 526 5.38 -26.02 -1.85
N ALA A 527 4.96 -26.86 -0.91
CA ALA A 527 5.71 -27.12 0.33
C ALA A 527 7.10 -27.71 0.05
N GLY A 528 7.20 -28.65 -0.88
CA GLY A 528 8.48 -29.23 -1.32
C GLY A 528 9.38 -28.21 -1.99
N ILE A 529 8.84 -27.34 -2.84
CA ILE A 529 9.56 -26.23 -3.47
C ILE A 529 10.13 -25.30 -2.39
N ALA A 530 9.33 -24.89 -1.41
CA ALA A 530 9.76 -24.02 -0.33
C ALA A 530 10.88 -24.61 0.53
N ARG A 531 10.78 -25.93 0.85
CA ARG A 531 11.87 -26.64 1.54
C ARG A 531 13.16 -26.62 0.73
N GLY A 532 13.07 -26.74 -0.60
CA GLY A 532 14.23 -26.62 -1.50
C GLY A 532 14.93 -25.27 -1.43
N PHE A 533 14.20 -24.20 -1.12
CA PHE A 533 14.76 -22.86 -0.87
C PHE A 533 15.26 -22.66 0.58
N GLY A 534 14.91 -23.55 1.51
CA GLY A 534 15.35 -23.44 2.90
C GLY A 534 14.27 -23.05 3.90
N PHE A 535 13.00 -23.02 3.50
CA PHE A 535 11.87 -22.83 4.41
C PHE A 535 11.61 -24.06 5.28
N GLU A 536 11.00 -23.85 6.44
CA GLU A 536 10.12 -24.84 7.03
C GLU A 536 8.78 -24.81 6.28
N ALA A 537 8.11 -25.95 6.18
CA ALA A 537 6.84 -26.00 5.46
C ALA A 537 5.87 -26.99 6.10
N VAL A 538 4.63 -26.53 6.26
CA VAL A 538 3.48 -27.29 6.77
C VAL A 538 2.43 -27.38 5.66
N THR A 539 1.88 -28.57 5.41
CA THR A 539 0.72 -28.73 4.55
C THR A 539 -0.53 -28.81 5.41
N VAL A 540 -1.49 -27.91 5.17
CA VAL A 540 -2.74 -27.81 5.92
C VAL A 540 -3.90 -28.29 5.05
N ARG A 541 -4.64 -29.30 5.54
CA ARG A 541 -5.83 -29.89 4.91
C ARG A 541 -7.05 -29.86 5.81
N ARG A 542 -6.84 -29.62 7.10
CA ARG A 542 -7.83 -29.54 8.18
C ARG A 542 -7.27 -28.69 9.32
N GLU A 543 -8.12 -28.26 10.22
CA GLU A 543 -7.77 -27.33 11.28
C GLU A 543 -6.65 -27.85 12.21
N GLU A 544 -6.63 -29.16 12.52
CA GLU A 544 -5.62 -29.75 13.40
C GLU A 544 -4.19 -29.64 12.85
N ASP A 545 -4.04 -29.54 11.53
CA ASP A 545 -2.74 -29.40 10.87
C ASP A 545 -2.09 -28.03 11.18
N LEU A 546 -2.86 -27.03 11.69
CA LEU A 546 -2.36 -25.74 12.16
C LEU A 546 -1.46 -25.87 13.39
N SER A 547 -1.47 -27.03 14.08
CA SER A 547 -0.50 -27.31 15.15
C SER A 547 0.95 -27.13 14.72
N GLY A 548 1.29 -27.43 13.45
CA GLY A 548 2.63 -27.19 12.91
C GLY A 548 3.01 -25.70 12.83
N VAL A 549 2.03 -24.82 12.57
CA VAL A 549 2.22 -23.36 12.61
C VAL A 549 2.45 -22.91 14.06
N ALA A 550 1.64 -23.43 14.99
CA ALA A 550 1.77 -23.12 16.42
C ALA A 550 3.14 -23.54 16.98
N GLU A 551 3.69 -24.68 16.54
CA GLU A 551 5.03 -25.13 16.92
C GLU A 551 6.12 -24.21 16.38
N TRP A 552 6.05 -23.82 15.11
CA TRP A 552 7.00 -22.89 14.51
C TRP A 552 6.98 -21.52 15.23
N LEU A 553 5.81 -21.02 15.58
CA LEU A 553 5.66 -19.74 16.30
C LEU A 553 6.29 -19.75 17.69
N LYS A 554 6.40 -20.91 18.34
CA LYS A 554 7.09 -21.09 19.63
C LYS A 554 8.62 -21.22 19.48
N GLY A 555 9.07 -21.56 18.28
CA GLY A 555 10.48 -21.79 17.96
C GLY A 555 11.28 -20.49 17.77
N PRO A 556 12.57 -20.60 17.43
CA PRO A 556 13.47 -19.46 17.24
C PRO A 556 13.18 -18.62 16.00
N ARG A 557 12.36 -19.14 15.06
CA ARG A 557 11.99 -18.50 13.78
C ARG A 557 13.20 -18.11 12.92
N ASP A 558 14.28 -18.84 13.00
CA ASP A 558 15.52 -18.65 12.25
C ASP A 558 15.38 -19.04 10.76
N ARG A 559 14.32 -19.77 10.43
CA ARG A 559 13.92 -20.11 9.08
C ARG A 559 12.47 -19.65 8.85
N PRO A 560 12.16 -19.08 7.68
CA PRO A 560 10.77 -18.71 7.35
C PRO A 560 9.87 -19.96 7.24
N LEU A 561 8.57 -19.78 7.46
CA LEU A 561 7.56 -20.82 7.35
C LEU A 561 6.73 -20.64 6.08
N LEU A 562 6.50 -21.72 5.32
CA LEU A 562 5.45 -21.77 4.31
C LEU A 562 4.31 -22.69 4.76
N VAL A 563 3.11 -22.16 4.78
CA VAL A 563 1.85 -22.88 5.02
C VAL A 563 1.21 -23.15 3.68
N HIS A 564 1.31 -24.40 3.19
CA HIS A 564 0.67 -24.85 1.97
C HIS A 564 -0.73 -25.37 2.30
N ALA A 565 -1.73 -24.53 2.20
CA ALA A 565 -3.10 -24.88 2.54
C ALA A 565 -3.88 -25.36 1.31
N LYS A 566 -4.30 -26.60 1.31
CA LYS A 566 -5.22 -27.16 0.30
C LYS A 566 -6.63 -26.72 0.66
N VAL A 567 -7.14 -25.70 -0.03
CA VAL A 567 -8.44 -25.10 0.28
C VAL A 567 -9.56 -25.66 -0.60
N THR A 568 -10.79 -25.59 -0.10
CA THR A 568 -11.98 -25.89 -0.91
C THR A 568 -12.18 -24.86 -2.00
N ALA A 569 -12.63 -25.30 -3.17
CA ALA A 569 -12.87 -24.48 -4.36
C ALA A 569 -14.35 -24.45 -4.77
N ASP A 570 -15.25 -24.84 -3.86
CA ASP A 570 -16.67 -25.02 -4.18
C ASP A 570 -17.46 -23.73 -4.31
N ARG A 571 -16.96 -22.66 -3.68
CA ARG A 571 -17.61 -21.34 -3.69
C ARG A 571 -16.62 -20.21 -3.92
N PRO A 572 -17.04 -19.13 -4.62
CA PRO A 572 -16.24 -17.93 -4.74
C PRO A 572 -16.07 -17.26 -3.37
N SER A 573 -15.01 -16.49 -3.22
CA SER A 573 -14.88 -15.53 -2.13
C SER A 573 -15.96 -14.46 -2.24
N TRP A 574 -16.50 -14.00 -1.12
CA TRP A 574 -17.58 -12.99 -1.07
C TRP A 574 -17.34 -11.77 -1.96
N TRP A 575 -16.15 -11.24 -1.95
CA TRP A 575 -15.81 -10.03 -2.71
C TRP A 575 -15.83 -10.24 -4.23
N LEU A 576 -15.69 -11.49 -4.70
CA LEU A 576 -15.59 -11.80 -6.13
C LEU A 576 -16.90 -11.49 -6.87
N GLU A 577 -18.05 -11.67 -6.23
CA GLU A 577 -19.35 -11.29 -6.80
C GLU A 577 -19.41 -9.78 -7.11
N GLU A 578 -18.77 -8.97 -6.25
CA GLU A 578 -18.66 -7.53 -6.46
C GLU A 578 -17.62 -7.19 -7.52
N ALA A 579 -16.54 -7.96 -7.64
CA ALA A 579 -15.45 -7.73 -8.60
C ALA A 579 -15.92 -7.77 -10.04
N PHE A 580 -16.79 -8.71 -10.37
CA PHE A 580 -17.28 -8.92 -11.73
C PHE A 580 -18.63 -8.23 -12.01
N ARG A 581 -19.15 -7.45 -11.07
CA ARG A 581 -20.38 -6.69 -11.29
C ARG A 581 -20.13 -5.62 -12.36
N GLY A 582 -20.72 -5.77 -13.52
CA GLY A 582 -20.60 -4.83 -14.64
C GLY A 582 -19.50 -5.17 -15.67
N HIS A 583 -18.90 -6.36 -15.60
CA HIS A 583 -18.04 -6.93 -16.64
C HIS A 583 -18.81 -7.87 -17.55
#